data_f8ef41300815563a26fe4adb210924ca
#
_entry.id   f8ef41300815563a26fe4adb210924ca
#
_cell.length_a   1.000
_cell.length_b   1.000
_cell.length_c   1.000
_cell.angle_alpha   90.00
_cell.angle_beta   90.00
_cell.angle_gamma   90.00
#
_symmetry.space_group_name_H-M   'P 1'
#
loop_
_entity.id
_entity.type
_entity.pdbx_description
1 polymer ?
#
loop_
_entity_poly.entity_id
_entity_poly.type
_entity_poly.pdbx_seq_one_letter_code
_entity_poly.pdbx_strand_id
1 'polypeptide(L)'
;SDALAAQIGGIGIAPGANINYVTGHAIFEATHGTAPKYANLDQVNPGSVILSGEMMLRYMGSGGDKVWSDAADLIIKGMDGAISAKTVTYDFERLMKAEGDTSVKKVKCSEFADAVISHM
;
A
#
# COMPACT_ATOMS: atom_id res chain seq x y z
N SER A 1 -2.78 -2.43 7.55
CA SER A 1 -3.52 -2.69 8.78
C SER A 1 -5.02 -2.50 8.58
N ASP A 2 -5.81 -3.08 9.47
CA ASP A 2 -7.27 -2.99 9.38
C ASP A 2 -7.77 -1.55 9.47
N ALA A 3 -7.13 -0.73 10.28
CA ALA A 3 -7.49 0.68 10.42
C ALA A 3 -7.30 1.45 9.11
N LEU A 4 -6.18 1.22 8.42
CA LEU A 4 -5.91 1.85 7.13
C LEU A 4 -6.89 1.35 6.07
N ALA A 5 -7.13 0.05 6.01
CA ALA A 5 -8.09 -0.54 5.08
C ALA A 5 -9.51 0.00 5.30
N ALA A 6 -9.93 0.18 6.55
CA ALA A 6 -11.22 0.76 6.88
C ALA A 6 -11.34 2.22 6.43
N GLN A 7 -10.28 3.01 6.62
CA GLN A 7 -10.26 4.42 6.20
C GLN A 7 -10.39 4.61 4.70
N ILE A 8 -9.84 3.70 3.92
CA ILE A 8 -9.82 3.80 2.46
C ILE A 8 -10.83 2.90 1.78
N GLY A 9 -11.81 2.38 2.54
CA GLY A 9 -12.94 1.64 2.01
C GLY A 9 -12.63 0.21 1.57
N GLY A 10 -11.52 -0.38 2.00
CA GLY A 10 -11.19 -1.77 1.72
C GLY A 10 -10.84 -2.08 0.27
N ILE A 11 -10.49 -1.07 -0.52
CA ILE A 11 -10.14 -1.26 -1.93
C ILE A 11 -8.74 -1.87 -2.04
N GLY A 12 -8.64 -3.15 -2.41
CA GLY A 12 -7.46 -3.83 -2.96
C GLY A 12 -6.07 -3.49 -2.42
N ILE A 13 -5.96 -2.87 -1.25
CA ILE A 13 -4.67 -2.47 -0.68
C ILE A 13 -4.35 -3.16 0.65
N ALA A 14 -5.20 -4.07 1.07
CA ALA A 14 -4.94 -4.82 2.31
C ALA A 14 -3.66 -5.64 2.17
N PRO A 15 -2.75 -5.57 3.15
CA PRO A 15 -1.53 -6.38 3.12
C PRO A 15 -1.83 -7.83 3.48
N GLY A 16 -0.93 -8.74 3.07
CA GLY A 16 -1.03 -10.16 3.38
C GLY A 16 0.24 -10.71 4.00
N ALA A 17 0.08 -11.54 5.03
CA ALA A 17 1.20 -12.21 5.67
C ALA A 17 0.79 -13.62 6.11
N ASN A 18 1.70 -14.57 5.89
CA ASN A 18 1.64 -15.92 6.42
C ASN A 18 2.89 -16.17 7.25
N ILE A 19 2.73 -16.37 8.55
CA ILE A 19 3.83 -16.49 9.47
C ILE A 19 3.78 -17.86 10.15
N ASN A 20 4.90 -18.60 10.10
CA ASN A 20 5.07 -19.80 10.89
C ASN A 20 5.73 -19.43 12.21
N TYR A 21 4.94 -19.38 13.27
CA TYR A 21 5.41 -18.95 14.59
C TYR A 21 6.35 -19.96 15.27
N VAL A 22 6.44 -21.19 14.75
CA VAL A 22 7.36 -22.19 15.26
C VAL A 22 8.77 -22.00 14.67
N THR A 23 8.85 -21.81 13.35
CA THR A 23 10.14 -21.69 12.64
C THR A 23 10.59 -20.24 12.44
N GLY A 24 9.68 -19.28 12.54
CA GLY A 24 9.94 -17.88 12.26
C GLY A 24 9.91 -17.51 10.78
N HIS A 25 9.68 -18.45 9.89
CA HIS A 25 9.56 -18.16 8.46
C HIS A 25 8.24 -17.44 8.18
N ALA A 26 8.28 -16.49 7.24
CA ALA A 26 7.12 -15.72 6.88
C ALA A 26 7.10 -15.42 5.38
N ILE A 27 5.89 -15.29 4.81
CA ILE A 27 5.67 -14.88 3.44
C ILE A 27 4.75 -13.65 3.48
N PHE A 28 5.16 -12.61 2.79
CA PHE A 28 4.40 -11.36 2.68
C PHE A 28 4.05 -11.15 1.22
N GLU A 29 2.77 -11.05 0.93
CA GLU A 29 2.29 -10.98 -0.46
C GLU A 29 1.04 -10.12 -0.55
N ALA A 30 0.78 -9.61 -1.77
CA ALA A 30 -0.48 -8.93 -2.04
C ALA A 30 -1.65 -9.91 -1.90
N THR A 31 -2.79 -9.42 -1.43
CA THR A 31 -3.97 -10.25 -1.20
C THR A 31 -4.83 -10.44 -2.45
N HIS A 32 -4.50 -9.75 -3.54
CA HIS A 32 -5.20 -9.89 -4.83
C HIS A 32 -4.47 -10.84 -5.77
N GLY A 33 -5.14 -11.27 -6.83
CA GLY A 33 -4.56 -12.09 -7.87
C GLY A 33 -3.67 -11.30 -8.83
N THR A 34 -3.20 -11.98 -9.88
CA THR A 34 -2.26 -11.39 -10.85
C THR A 34 -2.90 -10.39 -11.81
N ALA A 35 -4.24 -10.37 -11.90
CA ALA A 35 -4.99 -9.46 -12.76
C ALA A 35 -4.43 -9.36 -14.18
N PRO A 36 -4.38 -10.47 -14.94
CA PRO A 36 -3.72 -10.49 -16.26
C PRO A 36 -4.34 -9.49 -17.25
N LYS A 37 -5.59 -9.12 -17.05
CA LYS A 37 -6.29 -8.12 -17.87
C LYS A 37 -5.60 -6.74 -17.81
N TYR A 38 -4.92 -6.44 -16.72
CA TYR A 38 -4.26 -5.14 -16.50
C TYR A 38 -2.73 -5.23 -16.64
N ALA A 39 -2.20 -6.39 -17.02
CA ALA A 39 -0.76 -6.58 -17.17
C ALA A 39 -0.18 -5.57 -18.16
N ASN A 40 0.94 -4.98 -17.83
CA ASN A 40 1.70 -4.01 -18.65
C ASN A 40 0.96 -2.70 -18.95
N LEU A 41 -0.16 -2.41 -18.27
CA LEU A 41 -0.89 -1.15 -18.46
C LEU A 41 -0.48 -0.05 -17.49
N ASP A 42 0.29 -0.38 -16.46
CA ASP A 42 0.75 0.57 -15.44
C ASP A 42 -0.42 1.34 -14.78
N GLN A 43 -1.51 0.64 -14.49
CA GLN A 43 -2.75 1.26 -13.97
C GLN A 43 -3.12 0.82 -12.56
N VAL A 44 -2.76 -0.41 -12.17
CA VAL A 44 -3.24 -0.98 -10.91
C VAL A 44 -2.67 -0.27 -9.69
N ASN A 45 -3.43 -0.32 -8.60
CA ASN A 45 -2.98 0.22 -7.32
C ASN A 45 -1.95 -0.73 -6.68
N PRO A 46 -0.70 -0.29 -6.46
CA PRO A 46 0.31 -1.15 -5.87
C PRO A 46 0.25 -1.19 -4.34
N GLY A 47 -0.77 -0.61 -3.72
CA GLY A 47 -0.87 -0.43 -2.27
C GLY A 47 -0.80 -1.74 -1.50
N SER A 48 -1.43 -2.81 -2.00
CA SER A 48 -1.42 -4.11 -1.32
C SER A 48 0.00 -4.67 -1.19
N VAL A 49 0.79 -4.66 -2.26
CA VAL A 49 2.17 -5.16 -2.23
C VAL A 49 3.09 -4.23 -1.44
N ILE A 50 2.88 -2.92 -1.54
CA ILE A 50 3.66 -1.94 -0.77
C ILE A 50 3.43 -2.13 0.73
N LEU A 51 2.17 -2.27 1.16
CA LEU A 51 1.84 -2.48 2.57
C LEU A 51 2.25 -3.87 3.05
N SER A 52 2.28 -4.88 2.18
CA SER A 52 2.85 -6.18 2.53
C SER A 52 4.34 -6.07 2.82
N GLY A 53 5.06 -5.27 2.04
CA GLY A 53 6.46 -4.94 2.33
C GLY A 53 6.64 -4.21 3.65
N GLU A 54 5.73 -3.29 3.97
CA GLU A 54 5.72 -2.61 5.27
C GLU A 54 5.57 -3.62 6.42
N MET A 55 4.63 -4.56 6.32
CA MET A 55 4.46 -5.60 7.33
C MET A 55 5.71 -6.47 7.46
N MET A 56 6.36 -6.80 6.35
CA MET A 56 7.62 -7.55 6.37
C MET A 56 8.69 -6.83 7.18
N LEU A 57 8.86 -5.52 6.94
CA LEU A 57 9.85 -4.72 7.67
C LEU A 57 9.52 -4.67 9.16
N ARG A 58 8.25 -4.54 9.53
CA ARG A 58 7.84 -4.57 10.94
C ARG A 58 8.11 -5.93 11.57
N TYR A 59 7.85 -7.00 10.84
CA TYR A 59 8.14 -8.36 11.34
C TYR A 59 9.64 -8.53 11.60
N MET A 60 10.48 -8.06 10.69
CA MET A 60 11.94 -8.10 10.87
C MET A 60 12.39 -7.26 12.05
N GLY A 61 11.71 -6.14 12.31
CA GLY A 61 11.99 -5.26 13.43
C GLY A 61 11.49 -5.76 14.78
N SER A 62 10.65 -6.80 14.80
CA SER A 62 10.09 -7.34 16.04
C SER A 62 11.14 -7.93 16.98
N GLY A 63 12.34 -8.23 16.47
CA GLY A 63 13.47 -8.67 17.27
C GLY A 63 14.23 -7.56 18.00
N GLY A 64 13.80 -6.30 17.85
CA GLY A 64 14.38 -5.17 18.55
C GLY A 64 15.24 -4.23 17.71
N ASP A 65 15.49 -4.54 16.43
CA ASP A 65 16.24 -3.66 15.55
C ASP A 65 15.32 -2.57 15.00
N LYS A 66 15.49 -1.36 15.51
CA LYS A 66 14.63 -0.22 15.21
C LYS A 66 14.74 0.23 13.74
N VAL A 67 15.83 -0.06 13.05
CA VAL A 67 16.01 0.34 11.65
C VAL A 67 14.88 -0.20 10.77
N TRP A 68 14.46 -1.44 11.00
CA TRP A 68 13.38 -2.05 10.24
C TRP A 68 12.03 -1.37 10.51
N SER A 69 11.75 -1.07 11.77
CA SER A 69 10.50 -0.38 12.15
C SER A 69 10.47 1.05 11.63
N ASP A 70 11.61 1.75 11.64
CA ASP A 70 11.72 3.09 11.09
C ASP A 70 11.46 3.10 9.58
N ALA A 71 11.99 2.10 8.86
CA ALA A 71 11.71 1.94 7.42
C ALA A 71 10.23 1.71 7.15
N ALA A 72 9.57 0.87 7.96
CA ALA A 72 8.14 0.63 7.86
C ALA A 72 7.33 1.91 8.10
N ASP A 73 7.74 2.72 9.07
CA ASP A 73 7.08 4.00 9.35
C ASP A 73 7.18 4.97 8.17
N LEU A 74 8.29 4.97 7.43
CA LEU A 74 8.44 5.79 6.23
C LEU A 74 7.45 5.37 5.14
N ILE A 75 7.21 4.08 4.97
CA ILE A 75 6.23 3.58 4.00
C ILE A 75 4.82 4.07 4.36
N ILE A 76 4.42 3.96 5.62
CA ILE A 76 3.12 4.45 6.08
C ILE A 76 3.00 5.95 5.88
N LYS A 77 4.03 6.71 6.21
CA LYS A 77 4.05 8.16 6.01
C LYS A 77 3.89 8.51 4.53
N GLY A 78 4.60 7.81 3.65
CA GLY A 78 4.52 8.05 2.22
C GLY A 78 3.14 7.73 1.65
N MET A 79 2.56 6.60 2.03
CA MET A 79 1.21 6.20 1.62
C MET A 79 0.17 7.22 2.09
N ASP A 80 0.22 7.59 3.36
CA ASP A 80 -0.70 8.57 3.93
C ASP A 80 -0.58 9.92 3.22
N GLY A 81 0.64 10.37 2.96
CA GLY A 81 0.91 11.63 2.27
C GLY A 81 0.37 11.63 0.85
N ALA A 82 0.60 10.57 0.08
CA ALA A 82 0.12 10.46 -1.31
C ALA A 82 -1.41 10.45 -1.36
N ILE A 83 -2.06 9.69 -0.48
CA ILE A 83 -3.53 9.61 -0.44
C ILE A 83 -4.12 10.93 0.05
N SER A 84 -3.54 11.56 1.05
CA SER A 84 -4.01 12.86 1.57
C SER A 84 -3.85 13.98 0.54
N ALA A 85 -2.80 13.91 -0.28
CA ALA A 85 -2.58 14.83 -1.40
C ALA A 85 -3.50 14.51 -2.59
N LYS A 86 -4.30 13.44 -2.50
CA LYS A 86 -5.24 12.99 -3.54
C LYS A 86 -4.55 12.66 -4.87
N THR A 87 -3.31 12.21 -4.79
CA THR A 87 -2.54 11.70 -5.92
C THR A 87 -2.64 10.17 -5.88
N VAL A 88 -3.58 9.61 -6.63
CA VAL A 88 -4.02 8.22 -6.45
C VAL A 88 -4.23 7.51 -7.78
N THR A 89 -4.28 6.18 -7.74
CA THR A 89 -4.61 5.36 -8.91
C THR A 89 -6.12 5.41 -9.21
N TYR A 90 -6.51 4.81 -10.34
CA TYR A 90 -7.88 4.93 -10.88
C TYR A 90 -8.97 4.47 -9.92
N ASP A 91 -8.70 3.50 -9.09
CA ASP A 91 -9.67 2.92 -8.15
C ASP A 91 -10.05 3.93 -7.05
N PHE A 92 -9.07 4.59 -6.44
CA PHE A 92 -9.33 5.66 -5.48
C PHE A 92 -9.90 6.91 -6.13
N GLU A 93 -9.44 7.23 -7.33
CA GLU A 93 -10.02 8.36 -8.07
C GLU A 93 -11.52 8.16 -8.26
N ARG A 94 -11.91 6.97 -8.71
CA ARG A 94 -13.32 6.64 -8.92
C ARG A 94 -14.12 6.77 -7.62
N LEU A 95 -13.58 6.24 -6.52
CA LEU A 95 -14.24 6.29 -5.23
C LEU A 95 -14.40 7.74 -4.74
N MET A 96 -13.34 8.53 -4.80
CA MET A 96 -13.35 9.92 -4.34
C MET A 96 -14.29 10.79 -5.17
N LYS A 97 -14.34 10.58 -6.48
CA LYS A 97 -15.28 11.29 -7.36
C LYS A 97 -16.73 10.92 -7.07
N ALA A 98 -17.00 9.65 -6.74
CA ALA A 98 -18.33 9.21 -6.35
C ALA A 98 -18.80 9.90 -5.07
N GLU A 99 -17.89 10.33 -4.22
CA GLU A 99 -18.17 11.10 -3.00
C GLU A 99 -18.21 12.61 -3.24
N GLY A 100 -18.10 13.04 -4.49
CA GLY A 100 -18.19 14.45 -4.87
C GLY A 100 -16.86 15.20 -4.89
N ASP A 101 -15.73 14.55 -4.69
CA ASP A 101 -14.43 15.19 -4.72
C ASP A 101 -13.88 15.24 -6.14
N THR A 102 -13.73 16.46 -6.69
CA THR A 102 -13.23 16.70 -8.04
C THR A 102 -11.76 17.12 -8.06
N SER A 103 -11.12 17.25 -6.90
CA SER A 103 -9.73 17.69 -6.80
C SER A 103 -8.72 16.55 -6.90
N VAL A 104 -9.18 15.34 -7.15
CA VAL A 104 -8.36 14.13 -7.20
C VAL A 104 -7.54 14.10 -8.49
N LYS A 105 -6.24 13.78 -8.37
CA LYS A 105 -5.37 13.58 -9.52
C LYS A 105 -5.14 12.08 -9.72
N LYS A 106 -5.57 11.57 -10.87
CA LYS A 106 -5.30 10.17 -11.25
C LYS A 106 -3.88 10.03 -11.78
N VAL A 107 -3.16 9.05 -11.25
CA VAL A 107 -1.80 8.72 -11.68
C VAL A 107 -1.69 7.23 -12.03
N LYS A 108 -0.61 6.88 -12.72
CA LYS A 108 -0.30 5.49 -13.04
C LYS A 108 0.25 4.76 -11.82
N CYS A 109 0.31 3.44 -11.89
CA CYS A 109 0.89 2.61 -10.83
C CYS A 109 2.31 3.09 -10.44
N SER A 110 3.19 3.24 -11.43
CA SER A 110 4.56 3.72 -11.20
C SER A 110 4.60 5.14 -10.64
N GLU A 111 3.73 6.02 -11.13
CA GLU A 111 3.64 7.39 -10.64
C GLU A 111 3.13 7.46 -9.21
N PHE A 112 2.23 6.56 -8.83
CA PHE A 112 1.79 6.46 -7.44
C PHE A 112 2.93 6.05 -6.52
N ALA A 113 3.76 5.10 -6.95
CA ALA A 113 4.95 4.71 -6.20
C ALA A 113 5.90 5.91 -6.01
N ASP A 114 6.10 6.71 -7.05
CA ASP A 114 6.90 7.94 -6.95
C ASP A 114 6.30 8.94 -5.97
N ALA A 115 4.97 9.08 -5.95
CA ALA A 115 4.27 9.95 -5.02
C ALA A 115 4.46 9.48 -3.57
N VAL A 116 4.38 8.18 -3.32
CA VAL A 116 4.65 7.60 -2.00
C VAL A 116 6.07 7.94 -1.55
N ILE A 117 7.05 7.73 -2.42
CA ILE A 117 8.45 8.05 -2.12
C ILE A 117 8.62 9.52 -1.80
N SER A 118 8.00 10.40 -2.56
CA SER A 118 8.13 11.86 -2.38
C SER A 118 7.54 12.35 -1.05
N HIS A 119 6.63 11.60 -0.44
CA HIS A 119 6.03 11.96 0.83
C HIS A 119 6.69 11.29 2.04
N MET A 120 7.70 10.48 1.81
CA MET A 120 8.50 9.90 2.89
C MET A 120 9.35 10.98 3.56
#